data_137131e68f2ea4a06e5fa9bebb434150
#
_entry.id   137131e68f2ea4a06e5fa9bebb434150
#
_cell.length_a   1.000
_cell.length_b   1.000
_cell.length_c   1.000
_cell.angle_alpha   90.00
_cell.angle_beta   90.00
_cell.angle_gamma   90.00
#
_symmetry.space_group_name_H-M   'P 1'
#
loop_
_entity.id
_entity.type
_entity.pdbx_description
1 polymer ?
#
loop_
_entity_poly.entity_id
_entity_poly.type
_entity_poly.pdbx_seq_one_letter_code
_entity_poly.pdbx_strand_id
1 'polypeptide(L)'
;MSAPLVDVVHRIEFSAAHQLLSVHLTSEENLATYGSCTRQHGHNYVLEATVRGPVSPTTGMVVNLNTLAQAMQEEIFDQVDHRFLNDDVPALSHLETFTAETFVIAFWDLLAAREEEWQPGRLHELRLRESNQNWVVYRGPQG
;
A
#
# COMPACT_ATOMS: atom_id res chain seq x y z
N MET A 1 -31.07 -3.10 15.35
CA MET A 1 -29.84 -2.30 15.60
C MET A 1 -28.69 -2.88 14.84
N SER A 2 -27.92 -2.03 14.22
CA SER A 2 -26.68 -2.47 13.55
C SER A 2 -25.59 -2.71 14.59
N ALA A 3 -24.67 -3.63 14.28
CA ALA A 3 -23.49 -3.85 15.10
C ALA A 3 -22.56 -2.62 15.02
N PRO A 4 -21.80 -2.33 16.09
CA PRO A 4 -20.81 -1.26 16.05
C PRO A 4 -19.78 -1.52 14.96
N LEU A 5 -19.39 -0.45 14.26
CA LEU A 5 -18.30 -0.49 13.28
C LEU A 5 -16.99 -0.17 13.96
N VAL A 6 -15.99 -0.97 13.70
CA VAL A 6 -14.65 -0.79 14.25
C VAL A 6 -13.63 -0.88 13.13
N ASP A 7 -12.60 -0.06 13.20
CA ASP A 7 -11.46 -0.12 12.31
C ASP A 7 -10.36 -0.95 12.97
N VAL A 8 -9.88 -1.94 12.23
CA VAL A 8 -8.75 -2.77 12.63
C VAL A 8 -7.58 -2.43 11.71
N VAL A 9 -6.43 -2.11 12.30
CA VAL A 9 -5.26 -1.67 11.54
C VAL A 9 -4.13 -2.66 11.74
N HIS A 10 -3.54 -3.11 10.62
CA HIS A 10 -2.31 -3.90 10.64
C HIS A 10 -1.21 -3.15 9.89
N ARG A 11 -0.01 -3.23 10.41
CA ARG A 11 1.16 -2.48 9.94
C ARG A 11 2.26 -3.43 9.53
N ILE A 12 2.87 -3.16 8.37
CA ILE A 12 4.12 -3.81 7.95
C ILE A 12 5.16 -2.74 7.63
N GLU A 13 6.42 -3.10 7.72
CA GLU A 13 7.53 -2.23 7.36
C GLU A 13 8.43 -2.97 6.38
N PHE A 14 8.86 -2.28 5.33
CA PHE A 14 9.76 -2.85 4.33
C PHE A 14 10.75 -1.80 3.84
N SER A 15 11.93 -2.25 3.44
CA SER A 15 12.96 -1.40 2.84
C SER A 15 12.94 -1.58 1.33
N ALA A 16 12.86 -0.50 0.60
CA ALA A 16 12.82 -0.57 -0.86
C ALA A 16 13.43 0.69 -1.47
N ALA A 17 13.94 0.54 -2.67
CA ALA A 17 14.51 1.64 -3.44
C ALA A 17 13.58 2.03 -4.59
N HIS A 18 13.62 3.28 -4.99
CA HIS A 18 12.94 3.77 -6.18
C HIS A 18 13.65 4.99 -6.77
N GLN A 19 13.25 5.36 -7.97
CA GLN A 19 13.58 6.65 -8.60
C GLN A 19 12.28 7.31 -9.00
N LEU A 20 12.16 8.61 -8.79
CA LEU A 20 11.03 9.35 -9.32
C LEU A 20 11.30 9.65 -10.79
N LEU A 21 10.46 9.09 -11.63
CA LEU A 21 10.42 9.41 -13.05
C LEU A 21 9.05 9.03 -13.62
N SER A 22 8.72 9.67 -14.73
CA SER A 22 7.51 9.36 -15.47
C SER A 22 7.90 8.96 -16.89
N VAL A 23 7.28 7.90 -17.41
CA VAL A 23 7.48 7.48 -18.81
C VAL A 23 6.91 8.50 -19.79
N HIS A 24 6.06 9.41 -19.32
CA HIS A 24 5.43 10.46 -20.15
C HIS A 24 6.29 11.71 -20.30
N LEU A 25 7.42 11.79 -19.60
CA LEU A 25 8.31 12.94 -19.59
C LEU A 25 9.65 12.59 -20.20
N THR A 26 10.30 13.58 -20.82
CA THR A 26 11.68 13.45 -21.30
C THR A 26 12.63 13.39 -20.10
N SER A 27 13.88 13.03 -20.34
CA SER A 27 14.91 13.02 -19.28
C SER A 27 15.08 14.41 -18.65
N GLU A 28 15.05 15.47 -19.46
CA GLU A 28 15.15 16.84 -18.98
C GLU A 28 13.94 17.24 -18.13
N GLU A 29 12.75 16.88 -18.59
CA GLU A 29 11.50 17.15 -17.85
C GLU A 29 11.45 16.39 -16.55
N ASN A 30 11.89 15.13 -16.52
CA ASN A 30 11.98 14.35 -15.30
C ASN A 30 12.91 15.01 -14.29
N LEU A 31 14.10 15.43 -14.72
CA LEU A 31 15.04 16.10 -13.85
C LEU A 31 14.49 17.42 -13.32
N ALA A 32 13.83 18.21 -14.17
CA ALA A 32 13.21 19.47 -13.76
C ALA A 32 12.07 19.26 -12.76
N THR A 33 11.30 18.19 -12.93
CA THR A 33 10.13 17.88 -12.09
C THR A 33 10.53 17.32 -10.73
N TYR A 34 11.45 16.35 -10.74
CA TYR A 34 11.75 15.54 -9.56
C TYR A 34 13.09 15.86 -8.90
N GLY A 35 13.98 16.58 -9.60
CA GLY A 35 15.28 16.97 -9.07
C GLY A 35 16.12 15.77 -8.65
N SER A 36 16.68 15.83 -7.45
CA SER A 36 17.56 14.75 -6.92
C SER A 36 16.84 13.42 -6.76
N CYS A 37 15.50 13.42 -6.69
CA CYS A 37 14.71 12.19 -6.54
C CYS A 37 14.68 11.35 -7.81
N THR A 38 15.22 11.86 -8.94
CA THR A 38 15.45 11.05 -10.13
C THR A 38 16.56 10.04 -9.94
N ARG A 39 17.39 10.22 -8.89
CA ARG A 39 18.41 9.23 -8.54
C ARG A 39 17.80 8.11 -7.74
N GLN A 40 18.36 6.92 -7.90
CA GLN A 40 17.94 5.78 -7.10
C GLN A 40 18.22 6.07 -5.62
N HIS A 41 17.21 5.94 -4.78
CA HIS A 41 17.31 6.13 -3.34
C HIS A 41 16.32 5.19 -2.65
N GLY A 42 16.47 5.02 -1.35
CA GLY A 42 15.67 4.07 -0.60
C GLY A 42 14.99 4.69 0.61
N HIS A 43 13.96 4.00 1.05
CA HIS A 43 13.19 4.36 2.25
C HIS A 43 12.84 3.11 3.04
N ASN A 44 12.62 3.28 4.33
CA ASN A 44 11.96 2.30 5.16
C ASN A 44 10.46 2.66 5.16
N TYR A 45 9.74 2.02 4.25
CA TYR A 45 8.31 2.27 4.10
C TYR A 45 7.53 1.60 5.21
N VAL A 46 6.47 2.26 5.66
CA VAL A 46 5.50 1.68 6.58
C VAL A 46 4.15 1.69 5.90
N LEU A 47 3.55 0.52 5.74
CA LEU A 47 2.20 0.39 5.19
C LEU A 47 1.26 -0.03 6.30
N GLU A 48 0.22 0.78 6.52
CA GLU A 48 -0.88 0.47 7.44
C GLU A 48 -2.13 0.22 6.62
N ALA A 49 -2.75 -0.95 6.83
CA ALA A 49 -4.02 -1.28 6.20
C ALA A 49 -5.12 -1.26 7.27
N THR A 50 -6.16 -0.50 7.00
CA THR A 50 -7.35 -0.41 7.84
C THR A 50 -8.47 -1.21 7.22
N VAL A 51 -8.98 -2.18 7.98
CA VAL A 51 -10.17 -2.95 7.63
C VAL A 51 -11.30 -2.52 8.56
N ARG A 52 -12.40 -2.08 7.99
CA ARG A 52 -13.59 -1.62 8.74
C ARG A 52 -14.70 -2.64 8.60
N GLY A 53 -15.42 -2.86 9.68
CA GLY A 53 -16.58 -3.73 9.64
C GLY A 53 -17.33 -3.81 10.96
N PRO A 54 -18.46 -4.52 10.95
CA PRO A 54 -19.21 -4.76 12.17
C PRO A 54 -18.48 -5.77 13.05
N VAL A 55 -18.54 -5.56 14.35
CA VAL A 55 -17.98 -6.53 15.31
C VAL A 55 -18.92 -7.74 15.38
N SER A 56 -18.38 -8.92 15.12
CA SER A 56 -19.15 -10.15 15.23
C SER A 56 -19.54 -10.40 16.70
N PRO A 57 -20.81 -10.61 16.99
CA PRO A 57 -21.23 -10.93 18.36
C PRO A 57 -20.76 -12.31 18.83
N THR A 58 -20.38 -13.17 17.89
CA THR A 58 -19.90 -14.52 18.20
C THR A 58 -18.41 -14.57 18.48
N THR A 59 -17.61 -13.88 17.66
CA THR A 59 -16.14 -13.94 17.77
C THR A 59 -15.52 -12.71 18.39
N GLY A 60 -16.24 -11.58 18.41
CA GLY A 60 -15.71 -10.29 18.83
C GLY A 60 -14.77 -9.66 17.81
N MET A 61 -14.71 -10.19 16.58
CA MET A 61 -13.79 -9.73 15.55
C MET A 61 -14.52 -9.05 14.40
N VAL A 62 -13.83 -8.09 13.78
CA VAL A 62 -14.17 -7.52 12.46
C VAL A 62 -13.52 -8.36 11.38
N VAL A 63 -12.29 -8.73 11.61
CA VAL A 63 -11.44 -9.51 10.69
C VAL A 63 -10.49 -10.35 11.53
N ASN A 64 -10.13 -11.51 11.02
CA ASN A 64 -9.06 -12.28 11.65
C ASN A 64 -7.72 -11.61 11.31
N LEU A 65 -7.04 -11.11 12.35
CA LEU A 65 -5.76 -10.39 12.17
C LEU A 65 -4.69 -11.24 11.49
N ASN A 66 -4.69 -12.55 11.75
CA ASN A 66 -3.71 -13.44 11.10
C ASN A 66 -3.95 -13.52 9.60
N THR A 67 -5.20 -13.53 9.18
CA THR A 67 -5.56 -13.56 7.75
C THR A 67 -5.18 -12.26 7.06
N LEU A 68 -5.44 -11.12 7.70
CA LEU A 68 -5.03 -9.81 7.17
C LEU A 68 -3.50 -9.70 7.10
N ALA A 69 -2.82 -10.09 8.17
CA ALA A 69 -1.36 -10.05 8.21
C ALA A 69 -0.75 -10.93 7.13
N GLN A 70 -1.31 -12.11 6.89
CA GLN A 70 -0.83 -13.02 5.85
C GLN A 70 -1.00 -12.42 4.45
N ALA A 71 -2.15 -11.79 4.17
CA ALA A 71 -2.37 -11.13 2.89
C ALA A 71 -1.35 -10.01 2.67
N MET A 72 -1.09 -9.19 3.68
CA MET A 72 -0.11 -8.12 3.57
C MET A 72 1.31 -8.66 3.42
N GLN A 73 1.62 -9.78 4.06
CA GLN A 73 2.92 -10.43 3.91
C GLN A 73 3.11 -10.95 2.49
N GLU A 74 2.14 -11.71 1.98
CA GLU A 74 2.24 -12.38 0.68
C GLU A 74 2.11 -11.41 -0.49
N GLU A 75 1.16 -10.50 -0.43
CA GLU A 75 0.86 -9.61 -1.55
C GLU A 75 1.78 -8.40 -1.60
N ILE A 76 2.30 -7.95 -0.46
CA ILE A 76 3.11 -6.73 -0.40
C ILE A 76 4.54 -7.04 0.03
N PHE A 77 4.75 -7.44 1.28
CA PHE A 77 6.10 -7.56 1.86
C PHE A 77 7.00 -8.48 1.02
N ASP A 78 6.54 -9.68 0.70
CA ASP A 78 7.32 -10.66 -0.05
C ASP A 78 7.66 -10.17 -1.46
N GLN A 79 6.87 -9.24 -1.99
CA GLN A 79 7.03 -8.73 -3.35
C GLN A 79 8.00 -7.53 -3.42
N VAL A 80 8.06 -6.71 -2.37
CA VAL A 80 8.72 -5.41 -2.45
C VAL A 80 9.92 -5.25 -1.52
N ASP A 81 10.02 -6.05 -0.46
CA ASP A 81 11.10 -5.86 0.52
C ASP A 81 12.46 -6.13 -0.10
N HIS A 82 13.39 -5.18 0.10
CA HIS A 82 14.74 -5.22 -0.44
C HIS A 82 14.77 -5.23 -1.98
N ARG A 83 13.78 -4.59 -2.61
CA ARG A 83 13.69 -4.53 -4.06
C ARG A 83 13.76 -3.10 -4.57
N PHE A 84 14.11 -2.98 -5.86
CA PHE A 84 14.03 -1.73 -6.60
C PHE A 84 12.64 -1.67 -7.25
N LEU A 85 11.78 -0.78 -6.74
CA LEU A 85 10.37 -0.79 -7.12
C LEU A 85 10.09 -0.43 -8.57
N ASN A 86 11.02 0.29 -9.21
CA ASN A 86 10.86 0.66 -10.62
C ASN A 86 11.00 -0.52 -11.57
N ASP A 87 11.67 -1.60 -11.17
CA ASP A 87 12.10 -2.63 -12.13
C ASP A 87 11.96 -4.07 -11.62
N ASP A 88 12.13 -4.31 -10.33
CA ASP A 88 12.26 -5.67 -9.78
C ASP A 88 10.98 -6.31 -9.29
N VAL A 89 9.84 -5.64 -9.41
CA VAL A 89 8.58 -6.11 -8.84
C VAL A 89 7.56 -6.35 -9.95
N PRO A 90 7.33 -7.62 -10.33
CA PRO A 90 6.36 -7.94 -11.38
C PRO A 90 4.97 -7.35 -11.16
N ALA A 91 4.50 -7.34 -9.91
CA ALA A 91 3.19 -6.79 -9.57
C ALA A 91 3.08 -5.27 -9.83
N LEU A 92 4.20 -4.57 -9.96
CA LEU A 92 4.26 -3.13 -10.23
C LEU A 92 4.70 -2.81 -11.66
N SER A 93 4.85 -3.83 -12.52
CA SER A 93 5.38 -3.66 -13.88
C SER A 93 4.49 -2.78 -14.78
N HIS A 94 3.23 -2.61 -14.42
CA HIS A 94 2.28 -1.78 -15.17
C HIS A 94 2.38 -0.28 -14.83
N LEU A 95 3.15 0.09 -13.82
CA LEU A 95 3.23 1.48 -13.39
C LEU A 95 4.04 2.30 -14.39
N GLU A 96 3.61 3.54 -14.59
CA GLU A 96 4.25 4.52 -15.45
C GLU A 96 4.91 5.66 -14.68
N THR A 97 4.61 5.74 -13.39
CA THR A 97 5.23 6.64 -12.42
C THR A 97 5.52 5.84 -11.15
N PHE A 98 6.45 6.32 -10.34
CA PHE A 98 7.00 5.52 -9.22
C PHE A 98 7.05 6.33 -7.93
N THR A 99 5.94 6.99 -7.64
CA THR A 99 5.74 7.78 -6.42
C THR A 99 5.03 6.95 -5.35
N ALA A 100 5.04 7.42 -4.11
CA ALA A 100 4.26 6.81 -3.04
C ALA A 100 2.77 6.77 -3.39
N GLU A 101 2.27 7.79 -4.09
CA GLU A 101 0.88 7.87 -4.55
C GLU A 101 0.51 6.73 -5.46
N THR A 102 1.35 6.45 -6.46
CA THR A 102 1.08 5.34 -7.39
C THR A 102 1.29 3.99 -6.73
N PHE A 103 2.23 3.88 -5.81
CA PHE A 103 2.44 2.64 -5.07
C PHE A 103 1.25 2.30 -4.17
N VAL A 104 0.71 3.28 -3.43
CA VAL A 104 -0.42 2.99 -2.52
C VAL A 104 -1.67 2.55 -3.27
N ILE A 105 -1.89 3.09 -4.47
CA ILE A 105 -3.00 2.65 -5.33
C ILE A 105 -2.79 1.20 -5.79
N ALA A 106 -1.57 0.87 -6.23
CA ALA A 106 -1.24 -0.49 -6.64
C ALA A 106 -1.37 -1.49 -5.47
N PHE A 107 -0.93 -1.10 -4.29
CA PHE A 107 -1.07 -1.94 -3.09
C PHE A 107 -2.52 -2.16 -2.72
N TRP A 108 -3.37 -1.14 -2.90
CA TRP A 108 -4.80 -1.29 -2.70
C TRP A 108 -5.38 -2.39 -3.60
N ASP A 109 -5.04 -2.36 -4.87
CA ASP A 109 -5.56 -3.34 -5.83
C ASP A 109 -5.13 -4.76 -5.45
N LEU A 110 -3.89 -4.94 -5.02
CA LEU A 110 -3.39 -6.25 -4.58
C LEU A 110 -4.13 -6.76 -3.35
N LEU A 111 -4.37 -5.90 -2.38
CA LEU A 111 -5.06 -6.30 -1.14
C LEU A 111 -6.56 -6.47 -1.35
N ALA A 112 -7.18 -5.59 -2.13
CA ALA A 112 -8.62 -5.67 -2.41
C ALA A 112 -9.00 -6.98 -3.10
N ALA A 113 -8.11 -7.55 -3.90
CA ALA A 113 -8.32 -8.85 -4.53
C ALA A 113 -8.47 -10.00 -3.51
N ARG A 114 -8.02 -9.79 -2.27
CA ARG A 114 -8.10 -10.78 -1.19
C ARG A 114 -9.19 -10.45 -0.16
N GLU A 115 -9.99 -9.40 -0.40
CA GLU A 115 -10.96 -8.89 0.59
C GLU A 115 -12.00 -9.92 1.02
N GLU A 116 -12.33 -10.86 0.17
CA GLU A 116 -13.30 -11.91 0.52
C GLU A 116 -12.87 -12.75 1.73
N GLU A 117 -11.57 -12.87 1.96
CA GLU A 117 -11.02 -13.61 3.10
C GLU A 117 -11.27 -12.90 4.42
N TRP A 118 -11.69 -11.64 4.40
CA TRP A 118 -11.83 -10.79 5.58
C TRP A 118 -13.27 -10.44 5.92
N GLN A 119 -14.21 -10.96 5.16
CA GLN A 119 -15.63 -10.65 5.36
C GLN A 119 -16.08 -10.98 6.79
N PRO A 120 -16.92 -10.16 7.41
CA PRO A 120 -17.62 -8.99 6.82
C PRO A 120 -16.77 -7.72 6.79
N GLY A 121 -15.51 -7.77 7.23
CA GLY A 121 -14.61 -6.62 7.14
C GLY A 121 -14.29 -6.25 5.71
N ARG A 122 -14.09 -4.95 5.47
CA ARG A 122 -13.75 -4.41 4.16
C ARG A 122 -12.54 -3.51 4.25
N LEU A 123 -11.69 -3.58 3.23
CA LEU A 123 -10.56 -2.66 3.12
C LEU A 123 -11.09 -1.23 3.05
N HIS A 124 -10.68 -0.40 3.99
CA HIS A 124 -11.20 0.95 4.14
C HIS A 124 -10.17 2.02 3.78
N GLU A 125 -8.91 1.81 4.16
CA GLU A 125 -7.88 2.80 3.98
C GLU A 125 -6.51 2.13 3.96
N LEU A 126 -5.63 2.61 3.10
CA LEU A 126 -4.20 2.35 3.16
C LEU A 126 -3.46 3.64 3.45
N ARG A 127 -2.48 3.55 4.32
CA ARG A 127 -1.57 4.65 4.62
C ARG A 127 -0.15 4.15 4.35
N LEU A 128 0.51 4.77 3.40
CA LEU A 128 1.91 4.45 3.06
C LEU A 128 2.80 5.60 3.49
N ARG A 129 3.64 5.34 4.47
CA ARG A 129 4.62 6.29 4.97
C ARG A 129 5.96 6.04 4.30
N GLU A 130 6.46 7.05 3.60
CA GLU A 130 7.74 7.02 2.92
C GLU A 130 8.86 7.45 3.88
N SER A 131 8.57 8.45 4.73
CA SER A 131 9.48 8.94 5.76
C SER A 131 8.67 9.35 6.99
N ASN A 132 9.34 9.75 8.06
CA ASN A 132 8.66 10.24 9.26
C ASN A 132 7.87 11.53 9.03
N GLN A 133 8.10 12.21 7.90
CA GLN A 133 7.50 13.50 7.60
C GLN A 133 6.45 13.43 6.49
N ASN A 134 6.45 12.38 5.68
CA ASN A 134 5.61 12.31 4.50
C ASN A 134 4.94 10.94 4.37
N TRP A 135 3.64 10.96 4.19
CA TRP A 135 2.86 9.77 3.91
C TRP A 135 1.69 10.09 3.00
N VAL A 136 1.19 9.09 2.34
CA VAL A 136 0.00 9.19 1.48
C VAL A 136 -1.10 8.29 2.03
N VAL A 137 -2.34 8.69 1.83
CA VAL A 137 -3.52 7.96 2.28
C VAL A 137 -4.43 7.73 1.10
N TYR A 138 -4.88 6.50 0.92
CA TYR A 138 -5.80 6.13 -0.14
C TYR A 138 -6.97 5.33 0.42
N ARG A 139 -8.19 5.74 0.09
CA ARG A 139 -9.42 5.14 0.60
C ARG A 139 -10.21 4.38 -0.47
N GLY A 140 -9.52 3.95 -1.52
CA GLY A 140 -10.12 3.18 -2.60
C GLY A 140 -10.69 4.05 -3.70
N PRO A 141 -11.17 3.42 -4.77
CA PRO A 141 -11.63 4.14 -5.96
C PRO A 141 -12.81 5.09 -5.72
N GLN A 142 -13.53 4.88 -4.63
CA GLN A 142 -14.72 5.68 -4.29
C GLN A 142 -14.46 6.68 -3.15
N GLY A 143 -13.26 6.64 -2.65
CA GLY A 143 -12.83 7.30 -1.47
C GLY A 143 -12.69 8.72 -1.45
#